data_2a6d504b7df9f1f42e66623622260da4
#
_entry.id   2a6d504b7df9f1f42e66623622260da4
#
_cell.length_a   1.000
_cell.length_b   1.000
_cell.length_c   1.000
_cell.angle_alpha   90.00
_cell.angle_beta   90.00
_cell.angle_gamma   90.00
#
_symmetry.space_group_name_H-M   'P 1'
#
loop_
_entity.id
_entity.type
_entity.pdbx_description
1 polymer ?
#
loop_
_entity_poly.entity_id
_entity_poly.type
_entity_poly.pdbx_seq_one_letter_code
_entity_poly.pdbx_strand_id
1 'polypeptide(L)'
;MIIGLTGRNGSGKGEAVRFLQYKSFYPYSLSDVIREEVRMQGKEITRERLIEAGTELRTQGGTAVLAERLLEKIEDDKNYVIDSFRHPDEVKAFKARPDFRLIFVEADPIVRFERVRDPGAKKMPPPWRNSWN
;
A
#
# COMPACT_ATOMS: atom_id res chain seq x y z
N MET A 1 -12.41 9.71 1.64
CA MET A 1 -12.29 8.38 2.27
C MET A 1 -10.92 7.80 2.00
N ILE A 2 -10.34 7.16 2.99
CA ILE A 2 -9.04 6.50 2.86
C ILE A 2 -9.22 5.02 3.18
N ILE A 3 -8.84 4.17 2.24
CA ILE A 3 -8.86 2.72 2.43
C ILE A 3 -7.43 2.23 2.53
N GLY A 4 -7.07 1.63 3.66
CA GLY A 4 -5.81 0.94 3.83
C GLY A 4 -5.97 -0.52 3.48
N LEU A 5 -5.04 -1.06 2.69
CA LEU A 5 -5.03 -2.48 2.34
C LEU A 5 -3.85 -3.18 2.99
N THR A 6 -4.11 -4.28 3.63
CA THR A 6 -3.08 -5.15 4.17
C THR A 6 -3.41 -6.61 3.82
N GLY A 7 -2.43 -7.47 3.92
CA GLY A 7 -2.58 -8.88 3.59
C GLY A 7 -1.26 -9.49 3.19
N ARG A 8 -1.22 -10.80 3.10
CA ARG A 8 -0.01 -11.54 2.74
C ARG A 8 0.25 -11.49 1.23
N ASN A 9 1.48 -11.80 0.84
CA ASN A 9 1.84 -11.92 -0.58
C ASN A 9 0.91 -12.93 -1.26
N GLY A 10 0.47 -12.58 -2.49
CA GLY A 10 -0.43 -13.42 -3.24
C GLY A 10 -1.88 -13.35 -2.82
N SER A 11 -2.24 -12.45 -1.90
CA SER A 11 -3.63 -12.32 -1.42
C SER A 11 -4.57 -11.62 -2.39
N GLY A 12 -4.02 -10.90 -3.39
CA GLY A 12 -4.84 -10.14 -4.34
C GLY A 12 -4.92 -8.65 -4.04
N LYS A 13 -4.02 -8.11 -3.21
CA LYS A 13 -3.97 -6.69 -2.91
C LYS A 13 -3.85 -5.82 -4.16
N GLY A 14 -3.02 -6.23 -5.12
CA GLY A 14 -2.84 -5.49 -6.36
C GLY A 14 -4.12 -5.39 -7.18
N GLU A 15 -4.93 -6.43 -7.18
CA GLU A 15 -6.22 -6.41 -7.87
C GLU A 15 -7.22 -5.51 -7.16
N ALA A 16 -7.21 -5.52 -5.82
CA ALA A 16 -8.05 -4.64 -5.02
C ALA A 16 -7.69 -3.17 -5.27
N VAL A 17 -6.40 -2.85 -5.36
CA VAL A 17 -5.94 -1.50 -5.71
C VAL A 17 -6.47 -1.08 -7.08
N ARG A 18 -6.35 -1.95 -8.09
CA ARG A 18 -6.85 -1.65 -9.43
C ARG A 18 -8.36 -1.42 -9.46
N PHE A 19 -9.11 -2.23 -8.72
CA PHE A 19 -10.55 -2.05 -8.60
C PHE A 19 -10.90 -0.68 -8.00
N LEU A 20 -10.21 -0.30 -6.93
CA LEU A 20 -10.44 0.99 -6.28
C LEU A 20 -10.01 2.16 -7.17
N GLN A 21 -8.94 2.01 -7.94
CA GLN A 21 -8.56 3.01 -8.93
C GLN A 21 -9.67 3.21 -9.98
N TYR A 22 -10.30 2.13 -10.39
CA TYR A 22 -11.45 2.21 -11.30
C TYR A 22 -12.60 2.99 -10.66
N LYS A 23 -12.73 2.94 -9.34
CA LYS A 23 -13.72 3.71 -8.58
C LYS A 23 -13.23 5.11 -8.18
N SER A 24 -12.21 5.61 -8.85
CA SER A 24 -11.64 6.94 -8.65
C SER A 24 -10.89 7.14 -7.33
N PHE A 25 -10.34 6.07 -6.78
CA PHE A 25 -9.41 6.14 -5.66
C PHE A 25 -8.00 6.34 -6.18
N TYR A 26 -7.26 7.27 -5.57
CA TYR A 26 -5.86 7.49 -5.90
C TYR A 26 -4.99 6.50 -5.13
N PRO A 27 -4.12 5.73 -5.80
CA PRO A 27 -3.26 4.78 -5.12
C PRO A 27 -2.02 5.46 -4.56
N TYR A 28 -1.72 5.17 -3.30
CA TYR A 28 -0.46 5.51 -2.67
C TYR A 28 0.10 4.28 -1.98
N SER A 29 1.43 4.16 -1.98
CA SER A 29 2.12 3.14 -1.22
C SER A 29 3.01 3.82 -0.19
N LEU A 30 3.08 3.28 1.02
CA LEU A 30 4.01 3.80 2.01
C LEU A 30 5.46 3.67 1.54
N SER A 31 5.76 2.69 0.69
CA SER A 31 7.08 2.57 0.09
C SER A 31 7.41 3.68 -0.90
N ASP A 32 6.40 4.38 -1.45
CA ASP A 32 6.64 5.52 -2.34
C ASP A 32 7.27 6.69 -1.58
N VAL A 33 7.00 6.82 -0.29
CA VAL A 33 7.63 7.83 0.55
C VAL A 33 9.14 7.60 0.61
N ILE A 34 9.55 6.34 0.70
CA ILE A 34 10.97 5.97 0.72
C ILE A 34 11.62 6.26 -0.64
N ARG A 35 10.94 5.92 -1.73
CA ARG A 35 11.45 6.19 -3.09
C ARG A 35 11.63 7.68 -3.32
N GLU A 36 10.68 8.48 -2.88
CA GLU A 36 10.76 9.92 -2.99
C GLU A 36 11.95 10.47 -2.22
N GLU A 37 12.20 9.96 -1.01
CA GLU A 37 13.36 10.37 -0.21
C GLU A 37 14.67 10.07 -0.92
N VAL A 38 14.81 8.90 -1.52
CA VAL A 38 16.01 8.53 -2.28
C VAL A 38 16.20 9.47 -3.47
N ARG A 39 15.12 9.80 -4.19
CA ARG A 39 15.19 10.75 -5.31
C ARG A 39 15.61 12.15 -4.85
N MET A 40 15.06 12.60 -3.73
CA MET A 40 15.39 13.93 -3.18
C MET A 40 16.85 14.04 -2.78
N GLN A 41 17.48 12.92 -2.42
CA GLN A 41 18.91 12.87 -2.12
C GLN A 41 19.77 12.82 -3.39
N GLY A 42 19.16 12.81 -4.56
CA GLY A 42 19.87 12.74 -5.84
C GLY A 42 20.48 11.37 -6.13
N LYS A 43 20.01 10.33 -5.47
CA LYS A 43 20.53 8.97 -5.61
C LYS A 43 19.68 8.14 -6.54
N GLU A 44 20.30 7.17 -7.20
CA GLU A 44 19.58 6.17 -7.99
C GLU A 44 18.81 5.24 -7.07
N ILE A 45 17.59 4.83 -7.50
CA ILE A 45 16.76 3.91 -6.73
C ILE A 45 17.28 2.50 -6.91
N THR A 46 17.85 1.93 -5.83
CA THR A 46 18.25 0.54 -5.74
C THR A 46 17.62 -0.07 -4.50
N ARG A 47 17.55 -1.40 -4.45
CA ARG A 47 16.99 -2.09 -3.29
C ARG A 47 17.73 -1.71 -1.99
N GLU A 48 19.07 -1.68 -2.06
CA GLU A 48 19.91 -1.34 -0.92
C GLU A 48 19.64 0.08 -0.42
N ARG A 49 19.52 1.02 -1.34
CA ARG A 49 19.24 2.42 -0.99
C ARG A 49 17.84 2.61 -0.43
N LEU A 50 16.87 1.85 -0.92
CA LEU A 50 15.52 1.88 -0.36
C LEU A 50 15.49 1.34 1.07
N ILE A 51 16.19 0.24 1.33
CA ILE A 51 16.29 -0.34 2.68
C ILE A 51 16.98 0.64 3.62
N GLU A 52 18.10 1.21 3.19
CA GLU A 52 18.86 2.17 3.98
C GLU A 52 18.05 3.42 4.30
N ALA A 53 17.40 4.00 3.29
CA ALA A 53 16.57 5.18 3.46
C ALA A 53 15.37 4.91 4.37
N GLY A 54 14.70 3.76 4.22
CA GLY A 54 13.60 3.38 5.08
C GLY A 54 14.03 3.24 6.54
N THR A 55 15.16 2.60 6.77
CA THR A 55 15.73 2.44 8.12
C THR A 55 16.07 3.80 8.73
N GLU A 56 16.72 4.66 7.95
CA GLU A 56 17.11 6.00 8.40
C GLU A 56 15.88 6.85 8.75
N LEU A 57 14.87 6.85 7.90
CA LEU A 57 13.65 7.60 8.16
C LEU A 57 12.97 7.15 9.46
N ARG A 58 12.87 5.83 9.67
CA ARG A 58 12.27 5.29 10.88
C ARG A 58 13.11 5.54 12.13
N THR A 59 14.43 5.53 11.99
CA THR A 59 15.33 5.83 13.11
C THR A 59 15.20 7.28 13.55
N GLN A 60 15.06 8.20 12.62
CA GLN A 60 14.96 9.64 12.90
C GLN A 60 13.55 10.05 13.30
N GLY A 61 12.53 9.51 12.64
CA GLY A 61 11.15 9.97 12.79
C GLY A 61 10.21 9.00 13.49
N GLY A 62 10.68 7.79 13.83
CA GLY A 62 9.85 6.76 14.47
C GLY A 62 9.19 5.82 13.47
N THR A 63 8.56 4.78 14.00
CA THR A 63 7.97 3.70 13.18
C THR A 63 6.73 4.11 12.39
N ALA A 64 6.13 5.25 12.71
CA ALA A 64 4.97 5.79 11.99
C ALA A 64 5.34 6.88 10.99
N VAL A 65 6.62 7.18 10.81
CA VAL A 65 7.06 8.34 10.01
C VAL A 65 6.57 8.31 8.56
N LEU A 66 6.54 7.13 7.95
CA LEU A 66 6.08 7.02 6.56
C LEU A 66 4.61 7.37 6.43
N ALA A 67 3.80 6.87 7.37
CA ALA A 67 2.37 7.18 7.42
C ALA A 67 2.14 8.68 7.68
N GLU A 68 2.89 9.27 8.61
CA GLU A 68 2.79 10.69 8.93
C GLU A 68 3.12 11.56 7.72
N ARG A 69 4.18 11.23 6.98
CA ARG A 69 4.53 11.95 5.76
C ARG A 69 3.48 11.82 4.67
N LEU A 70 2.91 10.63 4.53
CA LEU A 70 1.88 10.41 3.53
C LEU A 70 0.59 11.16 3.88
N LEU A 71 0.23 11.20 5.15
CA LEU A 71 -0.94 11.94 5.63
C LEU A 71 -0.87 13.44 5.30
N GLU A 72 0.32 14.02 5.29
CA GLU A 72 0.52 15.42 4.90
C GLU A 72 0.16 15.70 3.45
N LYS A 73 0.20 14.68 2.60
CA LYS A 73 -0.10 14.81 1.16
C LYS A 73 -1.57 14.55 0.83
N ILE A 74 -2.35 14.07 1.79
CA ILE A 74 -3.74 13.71 1.56
C ILE A 74 -4.61 14.95 1.54
N GLU A 75 -5.43 15.05 0.50
CA GLU A 75 -6.42 16.11 0.32
C GLU A 75 -7.80 15.60 0.73
N ASP A 76 -8.56 16.40 1.47
CA ASP A 76 -9.82 15.96 2.08
C ASP A 76 -10.93 15.67 1.06
N ASP A 77 -10.85 16.25 -0.14
CA ASP A 77 -11.84 16.08 -1.19
C ASP A 77 -11.58 14.89 -2.12
N LYS A 78 -10.56 14.09 -1.84
CA LYS A 78 -10.18 12.96 -2.66
C LYS A 78 -10.25 11.65 -1.88
N ASN A 79 -10.39 10.56 -2.63
CA ASN A 79 -10.37 9.21 -2.07
C ASN A 79 -9.04 8.54 -2.36
N TYR A 80 -8.50 7.85 -1.39
CA TYR A 80 -7.18 7.21 -1.50
C TYR A 80 -7.24 5.74 -1.11
N VAL A 81 -6.43 4.92 -1.77
CA VAL A 81 -6.13 3.56 -1.36
C VAL A 81 -4.65 3.46 -1.04
N ILE A 82 -4.34 3.03 0.17
CA ILE A 82 -2.98 2.99 0.70
C ILE A 82 -2.57 1.54 0.96
N ASP A 83 -1.40 1.16 0.47
CA ASP A 83 -0.84 -0.17 0.73
C ASP A 83 0.58 -0.08 1.27
N SER A 84 1.22 -1.25 1.42
CA SER A 84 2.58 -1.39 1.93
C SER A 84 2.75 -1.05 3.41
N PHE A 85 1.72 -1.32 4.21
CA PHE A 85 1.84 -1.21 5.66
C PHE A 85 2.82 -2.28 6.17
N ARG A 86 3.82 -1.86 6.93
CA ARG A 86 4.85 -2.75 7.49
C ARG A 86 4.88 -2.74 9.01
N HIS A 87 4.22 -1.77 9.64
CA HIS A 87 4.26 -1.59 11.08
C HIS A 87 2.89 -1.20 11.62
N PRO A 88 2.47 -1.75 12.79
CA PRO A 88 1.19 -1.38 13.38
C PRO A 88 1.03 0.12 13.65
N ASP A 89 2.12 0.81 13.95
CA ASP A 89 2.09 2.25 14.21
C ASP A 89 1.69 3.06 12.97
N GLU A 90 1.97 2.54 11.78
CA GLU A 90 1.53 3.17 10.53
C GLU A 90 0.00 3.12 10.40
N VAL A 91 -0.59 2.00 10.76
CA VAL A 91 -2.05 1.86 10.78
C VAL A 91 -2.66 2.78 11.82
N LYS A 92 -2.05 2.87 13.01
CA LYS A 92 -2.53 3.74 14.09
C LYS A 92 -2.54 5.21 13.68
N ALA A 93 -1.53 5.65 12.94
CA ALA A 93 -1.47 7.02 12.44
C ALA A 93 -2.66 7.33 11.51
N PHE A 94 -3.01 6.41 10.63
CA PHE A 94 -4.17 6.59 9.76
C PHE A 94 -5.50 6.49 10.51
N LYS A 95 -5.56 5.67 11.57
CA LYS A 95 -6.79 5.52 12.38
C LYS A 95 -7.21 6.81 13.10
N ALA A 96 -6.32 7.77 13.22
CA ALA A 96 -6.68 9.09 13.74
C ALA A 96 -7.69 9.82 12.86
N ARG A 97 -7.82 9.44 11.59
CA ARG A 97 -8.80 10.01 10.67
C ARG A 97 -10.11 9.23 10.75
N PRO A 98 -11.26 9.92 10.89
CA PRO A 98 -12.56 9.25 10.98
C PRO A 98 -13.00 8.59 9.67
N ASP A 99 -12.42 9.00 8.53
CA ASP A 99 -12.74 8.49 7.20
C ASP A 99 -11.83 7.35 6.75
N PHE A 100 -10.99 6.83 7.63
CA PHE A 100 -10.08 5.71 7.34
C PHE A 100 -10.75 4.37 7.62
N ARG A 101 -10.56 3.42 6.70
CA ARG A 101 -10.98 2.02 6.87
C ARG A 101 -9.84 1.11 6.46
N LEU A 102 -9.52 0.16 7.31
CA LEU A 102 -8.52 -0.87 7.01
C LEU A 102 -9.22 -2.12 6.51
N ILE A 103 -8.78 -2.61 5.36
CA ILE A 103 -9.30 -3.84 4.76
C ILE A 103 -8.17 -4.86 4.70
N PHE A 104 -8.42 -6.03 5.26
CA PHE A 104 -7.50 -7.15 5.18
C PHE A 104 -7.90 -8.02 3.98
N VAL A 105 -6.99 -8.15 3.02
CA VAL A 105 -7.24 -8.93 1.80
C VAL A 105 -6.69 -10.32 2.02
N GLU A 106 -7.57 -11.31 1.97
CA GLU A 106 -7.23 -12.71 2.15
C GLU A 106 -7.48 -13.51 0.87
N ALA A 107 -6.69 -14.55 0.70
CA ALA A 107 -6.91 -15.57 -0.31
C ALA A 107 -6.54 -16.92 0.27
N ASP A 108 -7.12 -17.98 -0.29
CA ASP A 108 -6.77 -19.34 0.08
C ASP A 108 -5.25 -19.54 -0.07
N PRO A 109 -4.58 -20.26 0.86
CA PRO A 109 -3.15 -20.48 0.79
C PRO A 109 -2.66 -21.08 -0.54
N ILE A 110 -3.44 -21.96 -1.15
CA ILE A 110 -3.11 -22.55 -2.45
C ILE A 110 -3.12 -21.48 -3.53
N VAL A 111 -4.13 -20.62 -3.54
CA VAL A 111 -4.25 -19.52 -4.51
C VAL A 111 -3.10 -18.55 -4.34
N ARG A 112 -2.74 -18.20 -3.09
CA ARG A 112 -1.60 -17.32 -2.82
C ARG A 112 -0.30 -17.93 -3.32
N PHE A 113 -0.11 -19.22 -3.10
CA PHE A 113 1.08 -19.93 -3.57
C PHE A 113 1.20 -19.86 -5.10
N GLU A 114 0.13 -20.12 -5.81
CA GLU A 114 0.10 -20.06 -7.27
C GLU A 114 0.40 -18.66 -7.81
N ARG A 115 -0.13 -17.62 -7.17
CA ARG A 115 0.11 -16.22 -7.55
C ARG A 115 1.56 -15.81 -7.36
N VAL A 116 2.20 -16.26 -6.30
CA VAL A 116 3.61 -15.97 -6.04
C VAL A 116 4.52 -16.75 -6.98
N ARG A 117 4.19 -18.02 -7.24
CA ARG A 117 4.96 -18.90 -8.11
C ARG A 117 4.95 -18.44 -9.57
N ASP A 118 3.81 -17.95 -10.03
CA ASP A 118 3.63 -17.53 -11.42
C ASP A 118 2.85 -16.21 -11.49
N PRO A 119 3.53 -15.10 -11.17
CA PRO A 119 2.86 -13.79 -11.18
C PRO A 119 2.41 -13.34 -12.56
N GLY A 120 2.97 -13.94 -13.63
CA GLY A 120 2.54 -13.65 -15.00
C GLY A 120 1.35 -14.44 -15.48
N ALA A 121 0.88 -15.44 -14.71
CA ALA A 121 -0.24 -16.26 -15.12
C ALA A 121 -1.52 -15.44 -15.22
N LYS A 122 -2.26 -15.70 -16.30
CA LYS A 122 -3.57 -15.09 -16.47
C LYS A 122 -4.53 -15.70 -15.46
N LYS A 123 -5.21 -14.86 -14.70
CA LYS A 123 -6.08 -15.30 -13.62
C LYS A 123 -7.52 -14.96 -13.94
N MET A 124 -8.42 -15.77 -13.39
CA MET A 124 -9.83 -15.46 -13.45
C MET A 124 -10.08 -14.16 -12.68
N PRO A 125 -10.97 -13.29 -13.18
CA PRO A 125 -11.32 -12.08 -12.42
C PRO A 125 -11.90 -12.47 -11.08
N PRO A 126 -11.61 -11.71 -10.00
CA PRO A 126 -12.25 -11.94 -8.72
C PRO A 126 -13.77 -11.82 -8.83
N PRO A 127 -14.54 -12.53 -7.99
CA PRO A 127 -16.00 -12.45 -8.05
C PRO A 127 -16.55 -11.03 -7.95
N TRP A 128 -15.94 -10.16 -7.16
CA TRP A 128 -16.37 -8.77 -7.01
C TRP A 128 -16.24 -7.98 -8.31
N ARG A 129 -15.30 -8.33 -9.19
CA ARG A 129 -15.11 -7.63 -10.47
C ARG A 129 -16.33 -7.80 -11.38
N ASN A 130 -16.95 -8.99 -11.36
CA ASN A 130 -18.13 -9.26 -12.14
C ASN A 130 -19.38 -8.64 -11.52
N SER A 131 -19.40 -8.51 -10.19
CA SER A 131 -20.52 -7.96 -9.45
C SER A 131 -20.67 -6.45 -9.57
N TRP A 132 -19.59 -5.76 -9.95
CA TRP A 132 -19.53 -4.30 -9.97
C TRP A 132 -19.66 -3.68 -11.37
N ASN A 133 -19.81 -4.48 -12.37
CA ASN A 133 -20.01 -4.01 -13.75
C ASN A 133 -21.46 -3.65 -14.03
#